data_a076ad39832b29d859661522723e2535
#
_entry.id   a076ad39832b29d859661522723e2535
#
_cell.length_a   1.000
_cell.length_b   1.000
_cell.length_c   1.000
_cell.angle_alpha   90.00
_cell.angle_beta   90.00
_cell.angle_gamma   90.00
#
_symmetry.space_group_name_H-M   'P 1'
#
loop_
_entity.id
_entity.type
_entity.pdbx_description
1 polymer ?
#
loop_
_entity_poly.entity_id
_entity_poly.type
_entity_poly.pdbx_seq_one_letter_code
_entity_poly.pdbx_strand_id
1 'polypeptide(L)'
;MPLSKVPYALAVDDDPFILMDVTGILEDAGFRTYEADHGDAAIAMLPEYAHTITLLFSDVDMPGDTNGFALAHHVAQNYPWIEIVIGSGHLRPKAGDLPEKATFVSKPFNAQMIHGHLRKTLPDGKLPEPLKKAV
;
A
#
# COMPACT_ATOMS: atom_id res chain seq x y z
N MET A 1 -22.93 -13.24 -10.43
CA MET A 1 -22.32 -11.97 -10.74
C MET A 1 -21.47 -11.45 -9.60
N PRO A 2 -20.26 -11.12 -9.83
CA PRO A 2 -19.45 -10.57 -8.77
C PRO A 2 -20.02 -9.24 -8.29
N LEU A 3 -20.04 -9.06 -6.98
CA LEU A 3 -20.64 -7.89 -6.38
C LEU A 3 -19.83 -6.64 -6.63
N SER A 4 -18.54 -6.74 -6.51
CA SER A 4 -17.68 -5.60 -6.72
C SER A 4 -16.35 -6.06 -7.25
N LYS A 5 -15.85 -5.34 -8.24
CA LYS A 5 -14.50 -5.52 -8.74
C LYS A 5 -13.60 -4.38 -8.32
N VAL A 6 -14.10 -3.51 -7.44
CA VAL A 6 -13.29 -2.40 -6.94
C VAL A 6 -12.25 -2.97 -5.98
N PRO A 7 -10.97 -2.78 -6.27
CA PRO A 7 -9.92 -3.29 -5.39
C PRO A 7 -9.80 -2.46 -4.12
N TYR A 8 -9.37 -3.12 -3.05
CA TYR A 8 -9.05 -2.44 -1.81
C TYR A 8 -7.55 -2.24 -1.67
N ALA A 9 -7.17 -1.12 -1.08
CA ALA A 9 -5.81 -0.85 -0.67
C ALA A 9 -5.78 -0.75 0.85
N LEU A 10 -4.74 -1.30 1.45
CA LEU A 10 -4.48 -1.16 2.88
C LEU A 10 -3.44 -0.07 3.05
N ALA A 11 -3.79 1.03 3.71
CA ALA A 11 -2.89 2.14 3.99
C ALA A 11 -2.46 2.06 5.46
N VAL A 12 -1.15 2.16 5.70
CA VAL A 12 -0.59 2.01 7.05
C VAL A 12 0.38 3.15 7.32
N ASP A 13 0.07 3.96 8.32
CA ASP A 13 0.93 5.07 8.77
C ASP A 13 0.49 5.48 10.17
N ASP A 14 1.44 5.73 11.05
CA ASP A 14 1.13 6.13 12.43
C ASP A 14 0.79 7.62 12.55
N ASP A 15 1.08 8.41 11.53
CA ASP A 15 0.68 9.81 11.49
C ASP A 15 -0.72 9.91 10.90
N PRO A 16 -1.74 10.34 11.67
CA PRO A 16 -3.12 10.36 11.18
C PRO A 16 -3.33 11.32 10.01
N PHE A 17 -2.55 12.39 9.93
CA PHE A 17 -2.67 13.34 8.82
C PHE A 17 -2.12 12.74 7.53
N ILE A 18 -0.98 12.05 7.61
CA ILE A 18 -0.42 11.38 6.44
C ILE A 18 -1.33 10.25 6.01
N LEU A 19 -1.85 9.48 6.96
CA LEU A 19 -2.78 8.37 6.66
C LEU A 19 -4.02 8.89 5.92
N MET A 20 -4.60 9.98 6.39
CA MET A 20 -5.76 10.59 5.74
C MET A 20 -5.43 11.05 4.32
N ASP A 21 -4.26 11.64 4.14
CA ASP A 21 -3.81 12.11 2.83
C ASP A 21 -3.62 10.93 1.87
N VAL A 22 -2.95 9.88 2.33
CA VAL A 22 -2.71 8.68 1.52
C VAL A 22 -4.02 8.00 1.13
N THR A 23 -4.94 7.84 2.09
CA THR A 23 -6.23 7.21 1.77
C THR A 23 -7.01 8.03 0.75
N GLY A 24 -6.99 9.36 0.87
CA GLY A 24 -7.62 10.22 -0.13
C GLY A 24 -7.03 10.05 -1.51
N ILE A 25 -5.69 9.98 -1.60
CA ILE A 25 -4.99 9.76 -2.87
C ILE A 25 -5.37 8.42 -3.49
N LEU A 26 -5.42 7.38 -2.67
CA LEU A 26 -5.76 6.03 -3.15
C LEU A 26 -7.22 5.94 -3.58
N GLU A 27 -8.12 6.61 -2.86
CA GLU A 27 -9.53 6.67 -3.23
C GLU A 27 -9.74 7.42 -4.53
N ASP A 28 -9.00 8.51 -4.73
CA ASP A 28 -9.05 9.24 -6.00
C ASP A 28 -8.56 8.39 -7.17
N ALA A 29 -7.66 7.46 -6.90
CA ALA A 29 -7.18 6.52 -7.91
C ALA A 29 -8.19 5.41 -8.22
N GLY A 30 -9.22 5.25 -7.39
CA GLY A 30 -10.28 4.27 -7.61
C GLY A 30 -10.26 3.09 -6.65
N PHE A 31 -9.36 3.07 -5.68
CA PHE A 31 -9.35 2.05 -4.63
C PHE A 31 -10.40 2.36 -3.56
N ARG A 32 -10.92 1.33 -2.93
CA ARG A 32 -11.47 1.45 -1.59
C ARG A 32 -10.32 1.23 -0.61
N THR A 33 -10.44 1.72 0.61
CA THR A 33 -9.32 1.68 1.54
C THR A 33 -9.70 1.07 2.87
N TYR A 34 -8.75 0.32 3.43
CA TYR A 34 -8.67 0.00 4.84
C TYR A 34 -7.51 0.77 5.43
N GLU A 35 -7.55 1.05 6.71
CA GLU A 35 -6.51 1.82 7.40
C GLU A 35 -6.00 1.06 8.61
N ALA A 36 -4.71 1.19 8.87
CA ALA A 36 -4.09 0.74 10.11
C ALA A 36 -3.06 1.78 10.52
N ASP A 37 -2.93 2.02 11.82
CA ASP A 37 -2.02 3.04 12.31
C ASP A 37 -0.65 2.49 12.72
N HIS A 38 -0.46 1.17 12.60
CA HIS A 38 0.84 0.55 12.84
C HIS A 38 0.85 -0.87 12.24
N GLY A 39 2.06 -1.44 12.16
CA GLY A 39 2.25 -2.72 11.48
C GLY A 39 1.52 -3.89 12.12
N ASP A 40 1.51 -3.96 13.45
CA ASP A 40 0.84 -5.05 14.14
C ASP A 40 -0.66 -5.04 13.92
N ALA A 41 -1.28 -3.85 13.88
CA ALA A 41 -2.70 -3.72 13.55
C ALA A 41 -2.99 -4.18 12.12
N ALA A 42 -2.11 -3.84 11.19
CA ALA A 42 -2.24 -4.28 9.80
C ALA A 42 -2.19 -5.80 9.71
N ILE A 43 -1.23 -6.43 10.38
CA ILE A 43 -1.11 -7.89 10.39
C ILE A 43 -2.36 -8.53 11.00
N ALA A 44 -2.90 -7.95 12.05
CA ALA A 44 -4.07 -8.51 12.73
C ALA A 44 -5.32 -8.51 11.84
N MET A 45 -5.47 -7.53 10.95
CA MET A 45 -6.65 -7.46 10.08
C MET A 45 -6.52 -8.26 8.79
N LEU A 46 -5.31 -8.58 8.37
CA LEU A 46 -5.08 -9.23 7.08
C LEU A 46 -5.80 -10.57 6.91
N PRO A 47 -5.83 -11.49 7.90
CA PRO A 47 -6.51 -12.76 7.69
C PRO A 47 -7.97 -12.63 7.26
N GLU A 48 -8.64 -11.59 7.73
CA GLU A 48 -10.05 -11.38 7.39
C GLU A 48 -10.23 -10.66 6.05
N TYR A 49 -9.37 -9.69 5.73
CA TYR A 49 -9.60 -8.76 4.63
C TYR A 49 -8.69 -8.95 3.43
N ALA A 50 -7.63 -9.73 3.55
CA ALA A 50 -6.60 -9.82 2.51
C ALA A 50 -7.14 -10.24 1.15
N HIS A 51 -8.21 -11.04 1.11
CA HIS A 51 -8.76 -11.51 -0.17
C HIS A 51 -9.34 -10.38 -1.04
N THR A 52 -9.64 -9.23 -0.44
CA THR A 52 -10.12 -8.05 -1.19
C THR A 52 -9.02 -7.03 -1.45
N ILE A 53 -7.88 -7.17 -0.79
CA ILE A 53 -6.78 -6.21 -0.87
C ILE A 53 -5.86 -6.57 -2.03
N THR A 54 -5.60 -5.59 -2.89
CA THR A 54 -4.67 -5.76 -4.01
C THR A 54 -3.41 -4.93 -3.84
N LEU A 55 -3.40 -3.97 -2.90
CA LEU A 55 -2.28 -3.05 -2.69
C LEU A 55 -2.09 -2.79 -1.20
N LEU A 56 -0.84 -2.87 -0.76
CA LEU A 56 -0.40 -2.38 0.54
C LEU A 56 0.43 -1.11 0.30
N PHE A 57 0.06 -0.03 0.95
CA PHE A 57 0.82 1.22 0.94
C PHE A 57 1.18 1.56 2.39
N SER A 58 2.44 1.43 2.75
CA SER A 58 2.86 1.54 4.16
C SER A 58 4.04 2.46 4.36
N ASP A 59 4.01 3.19 5.46
CA ASP A 59 5.18 3.88 6.00
C ASP A 59 6.19 2.86 6.57
N VAL A 60 7.44 3.28 6.71
CA VAL A 60 8.48 2.44 7.30
C VAL A 60 8.52 2.59 8.81
N ASP A 61 8.60 3.83 9.30
CA ASP A 61 8.80 4.09 10.73
C ASP A 61 7.47 4.12 11.46
N MET A 62 7.21 3.08 12.22
CA MET A 62 5.97 2.94 12.96
C MET A 62 6.27 2.35 14.33
N PRO A 63 5.45 2.68 15.36
CA PRO A 63 5.65 2.12 16.69
C PRO A 63 5.34 0.63 16.73
N GLY A 64 5.83 -0.03 17.74
CA GLY A 64 5.62 -1.46 17.96
C GLY A 64 6.72 -2.29 17.34
N ASP A 65 6.48 -3.59 17.26
CA ASP A 65 7.50 -4.55 16.84
C ASP A 65 7.62 -4.69 15.33
N THR A 66 6.64 -4.20 14.58
CA THR A 66 6.57 -4.38 13.14
C THR A 66 6.66 -3.04 12.43
N ASN A 67 7.82 -2.76 11.81
CA ASN A 67 7.96 -1.59 10.95
C ASN A 67 7.46 -1.93 9.54
N GLY A 68 7.52 -0.95 8.63
CA GLY A 68 7.05 -1.15 7.26
C GLY A 68 7.81 -2.21 6.48
N PHE A 69 9.09 -2.39 6.74
CA PHE A 69 9.88 -3.44 6.09
C PHE A 69 9.42 -4.82 6.53
N ALA A 70 9.24 -5.01 7.84
CA ALA A 70 8.76 -6.28 8.38
C ALA A 70 7.35 -6.59 7.89
N LEU A 71 6.49 -5.58 7.83
CA LEU A 71 5.13 -5.74 7.30
C LEU A 71 5.18 -6.16 5.83
N ALA A 72 6.04 -5.54 5.04
CA ALA A 72 6.17 -5.87 3.61
C ALA A 72 6.59 -7.32 3.41
N HIS A 73 7.56 -7.79 4.19
CA HIS A 73 7.99 -9.20 4.11
C HIS A 73 6.88 -10.16 4.53
N HIS A 74 6.16 -9.82 5.60
CA HIS A 74 5.03 -10.64 6.05
C HIS A 74 3.97 -10.77 4.96
N VAL A 75 3.61 -9.67 4.32
CA VAL A 75 2.60 -9.66 3.26
C VAL A 75 3.10 -10.42 2.04
N ALA A 76 4.35 -10.22 1.64
CA ALA A 76 4.91 -10.93 0.49
C ALA A 76 4.90 -12.44 0.68
N GLN A 77 5.17 -12.91 1.90
CA GLN A 77 5.21 -14.35 2.20
C GLN A 77 3.83 -14.97 2.29
N ASN A 78 2.86 -14.25 2.86
CA ASN A 78 1.57 -14.84 3.19
C ASN A 78 0.46 -14.47 2.22
N TYR A 79 0.60 -13.35 1.50
CA TYR A 79 -0.42 -12.83 0.60
C TYR A 79 0.23 -12.39 -0.72
N PRO A 80 0.74 -13.33 -1.51
CA PRO A 80 1.58 -12.98 -2.67
C PRO A 80 0.86 -12.23 -3.78
N TRP A 81 -0.47 -12.17 -3.76
CA TRP A 81 -1.22 -11.40 -4.74
C TRP A 81 -1.26 -9.90 -4.44
N ILE A 82 -0.87 -9.48 -3.22
CA ILE A 82 -0.91 -8.08 -2.84
C ILE A 82 0.36 -7.38 -3.35
N GLU A 83 0.18 -6.30 -4.10
CA GLU A 83 1.30 -5.44 -4.49
C GLU A 83 1.70 -4.56 -3.32
N ILE A 84 2.97 -4.22 -3.22
CA ILE A 84 3.51 -3.54 -2.02
C ILE A 84 4.25 -2.28 -2.44
N VAL A 85 3.84 -1.15 -1.87
CA VAL A 85 4.52 0.14 -2.03
C VAL A 85 4.85 0.67 -0.63
N ILE A 86 6.12 1.02 -0.43
CA ILE A 86 6.60 1.56 0.84
C ILE A 86 6.99 3.02 0.65
N GLY A 87 6.50 3.89 1.54
CA GLY A 87 6.84 5.30 1.52
C GLY A 87 7.65 5.69 2.74
N SER A 88 8.72 6.45 2.55
CA SER A 88 9.54 6.92 3.67
C SER A 88 10.22 8.24 3.36
N GLY A 89 10.35 9.08 4.39
CA GLY A 89 11.04 10.36 4.27
C GLY A 89 12.51 10.31 4.66
N HIS A 90 12.88 9.40 5.53
CA HIS A 90 14.21 9.39 6.13
C HIS A 90 15.05 8.22 5.70
N LEU A 91 14.45 7.07 5.53
CA LEU A 91 15.17 5.84 5.25
C LEU A 91 15.03 5.48 3.79
N ARG A 92 16.14 5.11 3.17
CA ARG A 92 16.13 4.47 1.86
C ARG A 92 16.36 2.99 2.06
N PRO A 93 15.61 2.12 1.39
CA PRO A 93 15.80 0.69 1.55
C PRO A 93 17.17 0.26 1.04
N LYS A 94 17.78 -0.65 1.78
CA LYS A 94 19.00 -1.32 1.38
C LYS A 94 18.64 -2.70 0.84
N ALA A 95 19.61 -3.36 0.23
CA ALA A 95 19.40 -4.71 -0.28
C ALA A 95 18.87 -5.61 0.87
N GLY A 96 17.75 -6.28 0.63
CA GLY A 96 17.13 -7.17 1.60
C GLY A 96 16.12 -6.51 2.54
N ASP A 97 16.06 -5.18 2.61
CA ASP A 97 15.07 -4.49 3.45
C ASP A 97 13.65 -4.73 2.95
N LEU A 98 13.47 -4.76 1.64
CA LEU A 98 12.17 -4.98 1.03
C LEU A 98 12.14 -6.31 0.31
N PRO A 99 10.97 -6.98 0.27
CA PRO A 99 10.82 -8.12 -0.61
C PRO A 99 11.00 -7.70 -2.07
N GLU A 100 11.40 -8.65 -2.90
CA GLU A 100 11.76 -8.38 -4.29
C GLU A 100 10.67 -7.66 -5.07
N LYS A 101 9.41 -8.00 -4.82
CA LYS A 101 8.28 -7.40 -5.54
C LYS A 101 7.88 -6.02 -5.03
N ALA A 102 8.35 -5.61 -3.88
CA ALA A 102 7.96 -4.32 -3.29
C ALA A 102 8.68 -3.17 -3.97
N THR A 103 8.00 -2.03 -4.04
CA THR A 103 8.55 -0.80 -4.60
C THR A 103 8.55 0.31 -3.54
N PHE A 104 9.28 1.38 -3.82
CA PHE A 104 9.55 2.43 -2.85
C PHE A 104 9.21 3.80 -3.43
N VAL A 105 8.60 4.66 -2.60
CA VAL A 105 8.32 6.06 -2.94
C VAL A 105 8.88 6.94 -1.83
N SER A 106 9.62 7.99 -2.19
CA SER A 106 10.18 8.92 -1.22
C SER A 106 9.16 9.98 -0.80
N LYS A 107 9.10 10.28 0.47
CA LYS A 107 8.37 11.45 0.96
C LYS A 107 9.21 12.71 0.76
N PRO A 108 8.61 13.87 0.56
CA PRO A 108 7.17 14.10 0.43
C PRO A 108 6.64 13.63 -0.93
N PHE A 109 5.45 13.12 -0.93
CA PHE A 109 4.79 12.69 -2.17
C PHE A 109 3.44 13.40 -2.32
N ASN A 110 2.92 13.37 -3.54
CA ASN A 110 1.60 13.94 -3.84
C ASN A 110 0.80 12.92 -4.66
N ALA A 111 -0.46 13.26 -4.94
CA ALA A 111 -1.35 12.38 -5.68
C ALA A 111 -0.78 11.99 -7.03
N GLN A 112 -0.20 12.95 -7.75
CA GLN A 112 0.34 12.74 -9.09
C GLN A 112 1.50 11.74 -9.07
N MET A 113 2.39 11.86 -8.09
CA MET A 113 3.52 10.95 -7.93
C MET A 113 3.04 9.53 -7.62
N ILE A 114 2.09 9.40 -6.69
CA ILE A 114 1.59 8.09 -6.30
C ILE A 114 0.81 7.45 -7.46
N HIS A 115 -0.07 8.19 -8.12
CA HIS A 115 -0.83 7.66 -9.25
C HIS A 115 0.10 7.22 -10.38
N GLY A 116 1.12 8.01 -10.67
CA GLY A 116 2.11 7.66 -11.69
C GLY A 116 2.89 6.40 -11.33
N HIS A 117 3.28 6.28 -10.06
CA HIS A 117 3.99 5.10 -9.57
C HIS A 117 3.13 3.84 -9.70
N LEU A 118 1.85 3.93 -9.34
CA LEU A 118 0.94 2.79 -9.43
C LEU A 118 0.70 2.35 -10.87
N ARG A 119 0.52 3.31 -11.79
CA ARG A 119 0.37 2.97 -13.22
C ARG A 119 1.59 2.23 -13.75
N LYS A 120 2.77 2.60 -13.26
CA LYS A 120 4.02 2.05 -13.71
C LYS A 120 4.30 0.67 -13.11
N THR A 121 3.88 0.43 -11.88
CA THR A 121 4.28 -0.76 -11.12
C THR A 121 3.20 -1.82 -11.00
N LEU A 122 1.91 -1.45 -11.02
CA LEU A 122 0.86 -2.45 -10.89
C LEU A 122 0.48 -3.07 -12.23
N PRO A 123 0.23 -4.40 -12.26
CA PRO A 123 -0.33 -5.03 -13.45
C PRO A 123 -1.71 -4.46 -13.78
N ASP A 124 -2.07 -4.47 -15.06
CA ASP A 124 -3.36 -3.95 -15.52
C ASP A 124 -4.54 -4.54 -14.76
N GLY A 125 -4.48 -5.82 -14.44
CA GLY A 125 -5.57 -6.48 -13.71
C GLY A 125 -5.77 -5.99 -12.30
N LYS A 126 -4.80 -5.24 -11.75
CA LYS A 126 -4.87 -4.69 -10.39
C LYS A 126 -5.06 -3.18 -10.36
N LEU A 127 -5.03 -2.52 -11.52
CA LEU A 127 -5.30 -1.09 -11.59
C LEU A 127 -6.80 -0.82 -11.55
N PRO A 128 -7.25 0.09 -10.69
CA PRO A 128 -8.64 0.54 -10.72
C PRO A 128 -8.94 1.23 -12.06
N GLU A 129 -10.19 1.18 -12.48
CA GLU A 129 -10.62 1.76 -13.77
C GLU A 129 -10.26 3.24 -13.93
N PRO A 130 -10.47 4.12 -12.93
CA PRO A 130 -10.07 5.51 -13.10
C PRO A 130 -8.59 5.67 -13.40
N LEU A 131 -7.75 4.83 -12.82
CA LEU A 131 -6.31 4.92 -13.01
C LEU A 131 -5.90 4.40 -14.39
N LYS A 132 -6.60 3.40 -14.94
CA LYS A 132 -6.35 2.89 -16.29
C LYS A 132 -6.65 3.94 -17.34
N LYS A 133 -7.67 4.77 -17.12
CA LYS A 133 -8.11 5.79 -18.08
C LYS A 133 -7.27 7.05 -18.03
N ALA A 134 -6.50 7.23 -16.99
CA ALA A 134 -5.64 8.39 -16.86
C ALA A 134 -4.41 8.20 -17.74
N VAL A 135 -4.34 8.95 -18.80
CA VAL A 135 -3.27 8.81 -19.79
C VAL A 135 -2.36 10.03 -19.73
#